data_87ca183f479f63f03b587c666cefd032
#
_entry.id   87ca183f479f63f03b587c666cefd032
#
_cell.length_a   1.000
_cell.length_b   1.000
_cell.length_c   1.000
_cell.angle_alpha   90.00
_cell.angle_beta   90.00
_cell.angle_gamma   90.00
#
_symmetry.space_group_name_H-M   'P 1'
#
loop_
_entity.id
_entity.type
_entity.pdbx_description
1 polymer ?
#
loop_
_entity_poly.entity_id
_entity_poly.type
_entity_poly.pdbx_seq_one_letter_code
_entity_poly.pdbx_strand_id
1 'polypeptide(L)'
;MTNYAASSMPPRSPLEMSPQTFSTVRSTGPIKRCWRASDLIWRLSAFIPTAVLSVFLCVSIKRYLDLGGVAVFEAVALTLVALTFVWLVFSVNTACLGLIRVALRRSRAAPDTPPGAAMDVALLMPVYNEAPWAVFGNASAMLKALTGPNDPNRYSLFILSDTSDPAIAAQEERAFAALQAEALPGVAVHYRRRAENTDKKVGNIYDWIENWGAAYEAMVVLDADSLMSGEAIRQLVQALGADPDAGLIQSRPTLIGASTLFGRVQQFSNSVYGWLLAEGLDSWAQQEGNYWGHNAIIRTRAFAQSARLPYLKGRGGTAHLILSHDFVEAGMLRRAGWGVRFLPRVAGSYEETPQTLIDFILRDQRWCHGNMQHLRLLATRGFHVISRVHLLQGALSFLMSPTWLAVVILWSFVGPGREAPSSYFSATNPLQPMWPEQQQDVALFYLLIVYGMLLFPKIMGAVLFGLQRRTRAAYGSNTILAGSTLFELFMSVLYAPIMMVQHTIATLRALLDRSGSWTPQNRGTGSYSWRQALRFHWVETTLGTLLLGGILFADVSALILPIALSLVAAVPLSQLSAVRISDATMPALRLDTPHTLREPWIIRSARNERAWMKSLLTEPPAQATIAAE
;
A
#
# COMPACT_ATOMS: atom_id res chain seq x y z
N MET A 1 30.57 -10.59 13.98
CA MET A 1 30.75 -9.59 12.89
C MET A 1 30.13 -10.15 11.64
N THR A 2 29.27 -9.37 10.97
CA THR A 2 28.66 -9.79 9.68
C THR A 2 29.76 -9.97 8.65
N ASN A 3 29.74 -11.07 7.94
CA ASN A 3 30.68 -11.33 6.85
C ASN A 3 30.15 -10.67 5.56
N TYR A 4 30.99 -9.87 4.91
CA TYR A 4 30.66 -9.21 3.66
C TYR A 4 31.38 -9.89 2.49
N ALA A 5 30.63 -10.28 1.48
CA ALA A 5 31.19 -10.85 0.26
C ALA A 5 31.84 -9.78 -0.62
N ALA A 6 31.34 -8.51 -0.56
CA ALA A 6 31.93 -7.33 -1.18
C ALA A 6 31.61 -6.08 -0.35
N SER A 7 32.56 -5.13 -0.24
CA SER A 7 32.36 -3.93 0.57
C SER A 7 33.24 -2.76 0.10
N SER A 8 32.59 -1.62 -0.19
CA SER A 8 33.19 -0.30 -0.39
C SER A 8 32.44 0.72 0.48
N MET A 9 32.65 0.60 1.78
CA MET A 9 31.93 1.36 2.82
C MET A 9 32.86 2.39 3.47
N PRO A 10 32.30 3.47 4.06
CA PRO A 10 33.09 4.44 4.81
C PRO A 10 33.64 3.81 6.11
N PRO A 11 34.51 4.52 6.84
CA PRO A 11 34.92 4.09 8.17
C PRO A 11 33.75 3.77 9.08
N ARG A 12 33.86 2.74 9.91
CA ARG A 12 32.79 2.34 10.81
C ARG A 12 32.47 3.43 11.82
N SER A 13 31.19 3.67 12.01
CA SER A 13 30.61 4.54 13.04
C SER A 13 29.41 3.84 13.66
N PRO A 14 29.65 2.93 14.60
CA PRO A 14 28.61 2.04 15.11
C PRO A 14 27.58 2.77 15.98
N LEU A 15 26.31 2.40 15.80
CA LEU A 15 25.20 2.84 16.63
C LEU A 15 24.47 1.61 17.17
N GLU A 16 24.53 1.42 18.49
CA GLU A 16 23.90 0.27 19.13
C GLU A 16 22.39 0.28 18.95
N MET A 17 21.84 -0.86 18.52
CA MET A 17 20.40 -1.08 18.43
C MET A 17 19.91 -1.86 19.66
N SER A 18 19.19 -1.18 20.54
CA SER A 18 18.64 -1.79 21.75
C SER A 18 17.54 -2.82 21.41
N PRO A 19 17.70 -4.11 21.77
CA PRO A 19 16.65 -5.12 21.56
C PRO A 19 15.35 -4.70 22.25
N GLN A 20 14.24 -4.84 21.54
CA GLN A 20 12.93 -4.48 22.04
C GLN A 20 12.16 -5.71 22.52
N THR A 21 11.16 -5.49 23.37
CA THR A 21 10.22 -6.51 23.78
C THR A 21 8.79 -5.96 23.64
N PHE A 22 7.80 -6.83 23.52
CA PHE A 22 6.39 -6.40 23.50
C PHE A 22 5.78 -6.22 24.88
N SER A 23 6.49 -6.59 25.94
CA SER A 23 6.00 -6.54 27.33
C SER A 23 6.50 -5.33 28.13
N THR A 24 7.74 -4.87 27.87
CA THR A 24 8.34 -3.74 28.60
C THR A 24 8.37 -2.48 27.74
N VAL A 25 8.08 -1.33 28.34
CA VAL A 25 8.05 -0.03 27.66
C VAL A 25 9.26 0.78 28.10
N ARG A 26 10.07 1.24 27.12
CA ARG A 26 11.15 2.21 27.36
C ARG A 26 10.79 3.48 26.61
N SER A 27 10.74 4.61 27.30
CA SER A 27 10.55 5.92 26.68
C SER A 27 11.91 6.58 26.49
N THR A 28 12.25 6.88 25.26
CA THR A 28 13.51 7.53 24.85
C THR A 28 13.28 8.83 24.07
N GLY A 29 12.05 9.05 23.62
CA GLY A 29 11.67 10.20 22.81
C GLY A 29 11.14 11.39 23.62
N PRO A 30 11.01 12.55 22.97
CA PRO A 30 10.65 13.82 23.62
C PRO A 30 9.17 13.93 23.95
N ILE A 31 8.28 13.21 23.25
CA ILE A 31 6.83 13.35 23.44
C ILE A 31 6.41 12.63 24.73
N LYS A 32 6.19 13.41 25.77
CA LYS A 32 5.38 12.97 26.90
C LYS A 32 3.93 12.84 26.41
N ARG A 33 3.22 11.79 26.83
CA ARG A 33 1.84 11.41 26.41
C ARG A 33 0.81 12.54 26.56
N CYS A 34 0.97 13.64 25.83
CA CYS A 34 0.03 14.77 25.86
C CYS A 34 -0.93 14.66 24.68
N TRP A 35 -2.21 14.58 24.98
CA TRP A 35 -3.28 14.72 23.99
C TRP A 35 -3.40 16.21 23.65
N ARG A 36 -3.22 16.57 22.37
CA ARG A 36 -3.59 17.91 21.91
C ARG A 36 -5.09 17.92 21.62
N ALA A 37 -5.79 18.99 22.04
CA ALA A 37 -7.23 19.12 21.79
C ALA A 37 -7.58 19.04 20.30
N SER A 38 -6.73 19.60 19.43
CA SER A 38 -6.89 19.51 17.98
C SER A 38 -6.88 18.06 17.47
N ASP A 39 -5.97 17.23 17.99
CA ASP A 39 -5.84 15.82 17.57
C ASP A 39 -7.07 15.03 18.01
N LEU A 40 -7.59 15.33 19.21
CA LEU A 40 -8.80 14.71 19.73
C LEU A 40 -10.02 15.04 18.86
N ILE A 41 -10.20 16.29 18.45
CA ILE A 41 -11.31 16.70 17.58
C ILE A 41 -11.29 15.91 16.28
N TRP A 42 -10.15 15.84 15.58
CA TRP A 42 -10.03 15.09 14.34
C TRP A 42 -10.33 13.60 14.51
N ARG A 43 -9.87 13.01 15.62
CA ARG A 43 -10.13 11.59 15.94
C ARG A 43 -11.59 11.34 16.27
N LEU A 44 -12.20 12.18 17.12
CA LEU A 44 -13.63 12.06 17.40
C LEU A 44 -14.46 12.21 16.11
N SER A 45 -14.09 13.13 15.22
CA SER A 45 -14.72 13.29 13.91
C SER A 45 -14.50 12.08 12.98
N ALA A 46 -13.42 11.31 13.17
CA ALA A 46 -13.20 10.07 12.42
C ALA A 46 -14.02 8.89 12.98
N PHE A 47 -14.03 8.69 14.30
CA PHE A 47 -14.53 7.46 14.88
C PHE A 47 -15.99 7.54 15.35
N ILE A 48 -16.48 8.68 15.87
CA ILE A 48 -17.87 8.80 16.35
C ILE A 48 -18.88 8.71 15.18
N PRO A 49 -18.77 9.50 14.09
CA PRO A 49 -19.71 9.36 12.98
C PRO A 49 -19.65 7.96 12.34
N THR A 50 -18.46 7.33 12.30
CA THR A 50 -18.32 5.96 11.83
C THR A 50 -19.13 4.99 12.69
N ALA A 51 -19.00 5.06 14.01
CA ALA A 51 -19.74 4.19 14.91
C ALA A 51 -21.26 4.43 14.82
N VAL A 52 -21.70 5.69 14.91
CA VAL A 52 -23.12 6.05 14.87
C VAL A 52 -23.78 5.59 13.57
N LEU A 53 -23.17 5.91 12.42
CA LEU A 53 -23.75 5.55 11.12
C LEU A 53 -23.71 4.04 10.88
N SER A 54 -22.67 3.35 11.32
CA SER A 54 -22.60 1.88 11.22
C SER A 54 -23.70 1.21 12.07
N VAL A 55 -23.92 1.68 13.31
CA VAL A 55 -25.01 1.18 14.16
C VAL A 55 -26.36 1.45 13.51
N PHE A 56 -26.58 2.65 13.00
CA PHE A 56 -27.81 3.01 12.29
C PHE A 56 -28.09 2.06 11.11
N LEU A 57 -27.09 1.82 10.26
CA LEU A 57 -27.21 0.90 9.11
C LEU A 57 -27.48 -0.55 9.57
N CYS A 58 -26.80 -1.01 10.64
CA CYS A 58 -27.03 -2.34 11.18
C CYS A 58 -28.44 -2.53 11.75
N VAL A 59 -28.95 -1.53 12.48
CA VAL A 59 -30.32 -1.55 13.00
C VAL A 59 -31.34 -1.52 11.86
N SER A 60 -31.06 -0.76 10.80
CA SER A 60 -31.89 -0.68 9.61
C SER A 60 -31.99 -2.02 8.89
N ILE A 61 -30.86 -2.71 8.67
CA ILE A 61 -30.86 -4.05 8.06
C ILE A 61 -31.46 -5.10 8.98
N LYS A 62 -31.23 -5.02 10.29
CA LYS A 62 -31.90 -5.92 11.22
C LYS A 62 -33.42 -5.85 11.06
N ARG A 63 -33.99 -4.65 11.01
CA ARG A 63 -35.44 -4.45 10.79
C ARG A 63 -35.93 -5.05 9.47
N TYR A 64 -35.08 -5.03 8.44
CA TYR A 64 -35.38 -5.67 7.16
C TYR A 64 -35.37 -7.20 7.24
N LEU A 65 -34.47 -7.78 8.04
CA LEU A 65 -34.34 -9.24 8.21
C LEU A 65 -35.33 -9.79 9.24
N ASP A 66 -35.87 -8.98 10.15
CA ASP A 66 -36.68 -9.39 11.31
C ASP A 66 -38.17 -9.54 10.95
N LEU A 67 -38.46 -10.49 10.05
CA LEU A 67 -39.84 -10.81 9.63
C LEU A 67 -40.45 -12.01 10.37
N GLY A 68 -39.70 -12.68 11.28
CA GLY A 68 -40.19 -13.87 11.97
C GLY A 68 -39.36 -14.30 13.19
N GLY A 69 -38.48 -13.43 13.69
CA GLY A 69 -37.51 -13.73 14.75
C GLY A 69 -36.12 -14.05 14.18
N VAL A 70 -35.06 -13.62 14.90
CA VAL A 70 -33.68 -13.76 14.41
C VAL A 70 -33.19 -15.19 14.56
N ALA A 71 -33.13 -15.93 13.47
CA ALA A 71 -32.48 -17.23 13.41
C ALA A 71 -30.94 -17.09 13.49
N VAL A 72 -30.25 -18.19 13.83
CA VAL A 72 -28.77 -18.20 13.92
C VAL A 72 -28.12 -17.73 12.61
N PHE A 73 -28.69 -18.10 11.48
CA PHE A 73 -28.23 -17.69 10.14
C PHE A 73 -28.29 -16.16 9.95
N GLU A 74 -29.38 -15.54 10.36
CA GLU A 74 -29.56 -14.07 10.28
C GLU A 74 -28.62 -13.33 11.23
N ALA A 75 -28.37 -13.88 12.43
CA ALA A 75 -27.41 -13.32 13.37
C ALA A 75 -25.97 -13.34 12.81
N VAL A 76 -25.59 -14.42 12.14
CA VAL A 76 -24.29 -14.53 11.44
C VAL A 76 -24.23 -13.52 10.29
N ALA A 77 -25.26 -13.48 9.43
CA ALA A 77 -25.34 -12.53 8.33
C ALA A 77 -25.25 -11.07 8.82
N LEU A 78 -26.00 -10.72 9.85
CA LEU A 78 -25.97 -9.39 10.46
C LEU A 78 -24.59 -9.04 11.03
N THR A 79 -23.90 -10.00 11.65
CA THR A 79 -22.53 -9.78 12.16
C THR A 79 -21.55 -9.50 11.03
N LEU A 80 -21.60 -10.27 9.94
CA LEU A 80 -20.75 -10.07 8.77
C LEU A 80 -21.03 -8.72 8.10
N VAL A 81 -22.30 -8.37 7.95
CA VAL A 81 -22.73 -7.08 7.39
C VAL A 81 -22.29 -5.93 8.28
N ALA A 82 -22.38 -6.06 9.62
CA ALA A 82 -21.92 -5.05 10.56
C ALA A 82 -20.43 -4.77 10.40
N LEU A 83 -19.60 -5.81 10.28
CA LEU A 83 -18.16 -5.66 10.04
C LEU A 83 -17.88 -4.91 8.72
N THR A 84 -18.62 -5.24 7.65
CA THR A 84 -18.45 -4.57 6.36
C THR A 84 -18.88 -3.11 6.42
N PHE A 85 -19.97 -2.78 7.13
CA PHE A 85 -20.41 -1.39 7.29
C PHE A 85 -19.42 -0.54 8.06
N VAL A 86 -18.87 -1.03 9.16
CA VAL A 86 -17.85 -0.29 9.91
C VAL A 86 -16.67 0.06 8.99
N TRP A 87 -16.24 -0.89 8.17
CA TRP A 87 -15.14 -0.68 7.22
C TRP A 87 -15.48 0.35 6.14
N LEU A 88 -16.63 0.23 5.50
CA LEU A 88 -17.07 1.12 4.44
C LEU A 88 -17.32 2.54 4.94
N VAL A 89 -18.05 2.68 6.04
CA VAL A 89 -18.37 3.99 6.65
C VAL A 89 -17.08 4.68 7.10
N PHE A 90 -16.13 3.95 7.67
CA PHE A 90 -14.83 4.51 8.06
C PHE A 90 -14.05 5.03 6.84
N SER A 91 -14.10 4.31 5.71
CA SER A 91 -13.47 4.76 4.46
C SER A 91 -14.12 6.02 3.90
N VAL A 92 -15.46 6.06 3.84
CA VAL A 92 -16.22 7.24 3.42
C VAL A 92 -15.93 8.44 4.33
N ASN A 93 -15.99 8.24 5.64
CA ASN A 93 -15.73 9.30 6.61
C ASN A 93 -14.29 9.83 6.50
N THR A 94 -13.30 8.94 6.30
CA THR A 94 -11.91 9.35 6.04
C THR A 94 -11.82 10.22 4.78
N ALA A 95 -12.52 9.89 3.71
CA ALA A 95 -12.58 10.74 2.50
C ALA A 95 -13.22 12.11 2.78
N CYS A 96 -14.31 12.15 3.56
CA CYS A 96 -14.95 13.40 3.99
C CYS A 96 -14.01 14.28 4.82
N LEU A 97 -13.27 13.69 5.75
CA LEU A 97 -12.26 14.41 6.53
C LEU A 97 -11.13 14.96 5.64
N GLY A 98 -10.72 14.19 4.63
CA GLY A 98 -9.78 14.68 3.59
C GLY A 98 -10.32 15.91 2.86
N LEU A 99 -11.58 15.89 2.46
CA LEU A 99 -12.26 17.04 1.84
C LEU A 99 -12.25 18.28 2.76
N ILE A 100 -12.65 18.11 4.01
CA ILE A 100 -12.66 19.20 5.02
C ILE A 100 -11.25 19.76 5.19
N ARG A 101 -10.23 18.90 5.32
CA ARG A 101 -8.84 19.32 5.47
C ARG A 101 -8.33 20.12 4.26
N VAL A 102 -8.65 19.67 3.06
CA VAL A 102 -8.30 20.38 1.82
C VAL A 102 -8.97 21.76 1.79
N ALA A 103 -10.24 21.86 2.14
CA ALA A 103 -10.98 23.11 2.18
C ALA A 103 -10.40 24.08 3.22
N LEU A 104 -10.11 23.61 4.43
CA LEU A 104 -9.53 24.42 5.50
C LEU A 104 -8.12 24.92 5.18
N ARG A 105 -7.29 24.12 4.51
CA ARG A 105 -5.92 24.50 4.14
C ARG A 105 -5.84 25.46 2.95
N ARG A 106 -6.85 25.52 2.10
CA ARG A 106 -6.92 26.52 1.01
C ARG A 106 -6.91 27.97 1.50
N SER A 107 -7.33 28.19 2.74
CA SER A 107 -7.37 29.52 3.37
C SER A 107 -6.11 29.88 4.19
N ARG A 108 -5.15 28.97 4.31
CA ARG A 108 -3.91 29.21 5.06
C ARG A 108 -2.71 29.18 4.12
N ALA A 109 -1.91 30.25 4.13
CA ALA A 109 -0.58 30.26 3.52
C ALA A 109 0.28 29.15 4.15
N ALA A 110 1.15 28.52 3.36
CA ALA A 110 2.16 27.61 3.92
C ALA A 110 3.00 28.39 4.95
N PRO A 111 3.19 27.88 6.18
CA PRO A 111 4.09 28.55 7.11
C PRO A 111 5.49 28.55 6.51
N ASP A 112 6.14 29.73 6.52
CA ASP A 112 7.58 29.85 6.27
C ASP A 112 8.30 29.10 7.39
N THR A 113 8.64 27.86 7.15
CA THR A 113 9.42 27.06 8.09
C THR A 113 10.88 27.45 7.92
N PRO A 114 11.55 27.99 8.95
CA PRO A 114 12.96 28.31 8.85
C PRO A 114 13.76 27.06 8.47
N PRO A 115 14.83 27.18 7.68
CA PRO A 115 15.68 26.06 7.36
C PRO A 115 16.19 25.42 8.66
N GLY A 116 16.02 24.11 8.79
CA GLY A 116 16.61 23.34 9.89
C GLY A 116 18.13 23.38 9.86
N ALA A 117 18.77 22.91 10.93
CA ALA A 117 20.22 22.70 10.91
C ALA A 117 20.61 21.73 9.78
N ALA A 118 21.80 21.93 9.19
CA ALA A 118 22.36 21.02 8.20
C ALA A 118 22.49 19.61 8.77
N MET A 119 22.15 18.60 7.97
CA MET A 119 22.15 17.20 8.39
C MET A 119 23.02 16.34 7.48
N ASP A 120 23.64 15.32 8.06
CA ASP A 120 24.21 14.19 7.34
C ASP A 120 23.10 13.13 7.13
N VAL A 121 22.73 12.91 5.87
CA VAL A 121 21.59 12.05 5.47
C VAL A 121 22.06 10.85 4.68
N ALA A 122 21.74 9.66 5.16
CA ALA A 122 21.98 8.41 4.43
C ALA A 122 20.76 8.04 3.58
N LEU A 123 20.96 7.74 2.31
CA LEU A 123 19.95 7.13 1.43
C LEU A 123 20.20 5.63 1.40
N LEU A 124 19.33 4.83 2.01
CA LEU A 124 19.49 3.38 2.14
C LEU A 124 18.65 2.67 1.10
N MET A 125 19.28 1.94 0.20
CA MET A 125 18.64 1.19 -0.88
C MET A 125 18.96 -0.31 -0.73
N PRO A 126 18.17 -1.06 0.06
CA PRO A 126 18.29 -2.51 0.15
C PRO A 126 17.89 -3.18 -1.16
N VAL A 127 18.71 -4.14 -1.64
CA VAL A 127 18.47 -4.87 -2.89
C VAL A 127 18.66 -6.37 -2.70
N TYR A 128 17.88 -7.18 -3.43
CA TYR A 128 17.98 -8.64 -3.42
C TYR A 128 17.56 -9.24 -4.75
N ASN A 129 18.54 -9.70 -5.54
CA ASN A 129 18.32 -10.30 -6.86
C ASN A 129 17.47 -9.44 -7.82
N GLU A 130 17.53 -8.11 -7.67
CA GLU A 130 16.85 -7.15 -8.53
C GLU A 130 17.69 -6.88 -9.78
N ALA A 131 17.08 -6.32 -10.83
CA ALA A 131 17.79 -5.95 -12.05
C ALA A 131 18.75 -4.77 -11.80
N PRO A 132 20.10 -4.94 -11.84
CA PRO A 132 21.04 -3.90 -11.44
C PRO A 132 20.91 -2.62 -12.29
N TRP A 133 20.65 -2.75 -13.59
CA TRP A 133 20.43 -1.58 -14.47
C TRP A 133 19.27 -0.70 -14.02
N ALA A 134 18.22 -1.27 -13.43
CA ALA A 134 17.07 -0.50 -12.95
C ALA A 134 17.38 0.18 -11.60
N VAL A 135 17.96 -0.54 -10.67
CA VAL A 135 18.35 -0.04 -9.32
C VAL A 135 19.36 1.09 -9.43
N PHE A 136 20.47 0.84 -10.10
CA PHE A 136 21.57 1.82 -10.22
C PHE A 136 21.21 2.99 -11.15
N GLY A 137 20.34 2.77 -12.16
CA GLY A 137 19.80 3.86 -12.96
C GLY A 137 18.90 4.81 -12.15
N ASN A 138 18.05 4.29 -11.27
CA ASN A 138 17.28 5.12 -10.31
C ASN A 138 18.20 5.85 -9.34
N ALA A 139 19.19 5.16 -8.80
CA ALA A 139 20.18 5.72 -7.90
C ALA A 139 20.93 6.90 -8.56
N SER A 140 21.46 6.73 -9.78
CA SER A 140 22.12 7.79 -10.54
C SER A 140 21.22 9.01 -10.73
N ALA A 141 19.96 8.81 -11.16
CA ALA A 141 19.02 9.91 -11.35
C ALA A 141 18.73 10.67 -10.06
N MET A 142 18.57 9.97 -8.94
CA MET A 142 18.36 10.61 -7.62
C MET A 142 19.58 11.39 -7.17
N LEU A 143 20.79 10.85 -7.35
CA LEU A 143 22.03 11.54 -7.01
C LEU A 143 22.21 12.82 -7.82
N LYS A 144 21.99 12.77 -9.14
CA LYS A 144 22.01 13.94 -10.03
C LYS A 144 20.98 15.01 -9.60
N ALA A 145 19.84 14.60 -9.05
CA ALA A 145 18.83 15.50 -8.54
C ALA A 145 19.20 16.17 -7.19
N LEU A 146 20.13 15.59 -6.44
CA LEU A 146 20.61 16.11 -5.16
C LEU A 146 21.84 17.03 -5.30
N THR A 147 22.57 16.93 -6.41
CA THR A 147 23.69 17.82 -6.67
C THR A 147 23.19 19.24 -6.92
N GLY A 148 23.51 20.18 -6.03
CA GLY A 148 23.14 21.58 -6.17
C GLY A 148 23.97 22.48 -5.25
N PRO A 149 24.35 23.69 -5.71
CA PRO A 149 25.33 24.52 -5.01
C PRO A 149 24.86 25.11 -3.66
N ASN A 150 23.56 25.03 -3.35
CA ASN A 150 22.95 25.71 -2.19
C ASN A 150 22.28 24.77 -1.19
N ASP A 151 22.51 23.44 -1.25
CA ASP A 151 21.98 22.52 -0.25
C ASP A 151 22.96 22.43 0.93
N PRO A 152 22.57 22.83 2.15
CA PRO A 152 23.45 22.73 3.31
C PRO A 152 23.64 21.29 3.80
N ASN A 153 22.79 20.35 3.35
CA ASN A 153 22.81 18.96 3.79
C ASN A 153 23.83 18.15 2.99
N ARG A 154 24.38 17.11 3.61
CA ARG A 154 25.27 16.15 2.96
C ARG A 154 24.54 14.83 2.77
N TYR A 155 24.66 14.24 1.59
CA TYR A 155 23.99 13.00 1.23
C TYR A 155 25.00 11.89 0.95
N SER A 156 24.71 10.71 1.44
CA SER A 156 25.46 9.50 1.12
C SER A 156 24.50 8.40 0.70
N LEU A 157 24.70 7.82 -0.47
CA LEU A 157 23.90 6.68 -0.96
C LEU A 157 24.57 5.38 -0.55
N PHE A 158 23.80 4.46 -0.01
CA PHE A 158 24.19 3.12 0.37
C PHE A 158 23.38 2.09 -0.41
N ILE A 159 24.01 1.37 -1.33
CA ILE A 159 23.44 0.19 -1.96
C ILE A 159 23.74 -1.00 -1.05
N LEU A 160 22.70 -1.52 -0.42
CA LEU A 160 22.79 -2.56 0.61
C LEU A 160 22.32 -3.89 0.00
N SER A 161 23.25 -4.63 -0.59
CA SER A 161 22.94 -5.87 -1.31
C SER A 161 22.88 -7.08 -0.38
N ASP A 162 21.86 -7.91 -0.62
CA ASP A 162 21.69 -9.27 -0.10
C ASP A 162 21.62 -10.29 -1.26
N THR A 163 22.01 -9.87 -2.47
CA THR A 163 21.93 -10.67 -3.70
C THR A 163 22.73 -11.97 -3.56
N SER A 164 22.03 -13.06 -3.82
CA SER A 164 22.58 -14.43 -3.75
C SER A 164 22.95 -14.99 -5.13
N ASP A 165 22.38 -14.45 -6.21
CA ASP A 165 22.72 -14.85 -7.58
C ASP A 165 24.07 -14.25 -7.98
N PRO A 166 25.10 -15.09 -8.31
CA PRO A 166 26.43 -14.61 -8.62
C PRO A 166 26.49 -13.75 -9.90
N ALA A 167 25.62 -14.04 -10.89
CA ALA A 167 25.59 -13.29 -12.14
C ALA A 167 25.03 -11.88 -11.92
N ILE A 168 23.99 -11.76 -11.11
CA ILE A 168 23.41 -10.47 -10.70
C ILE A 168 24.42 -9.70 -9.84
N ALA A 169 25.07 -10.37 -8.87
CA ALA A 169 26.07 -9.74 -8.03
C ALA A 169 27.24 -9.15 -8.81
N ALA A 170 27.76 -9.86 -9.82
CA ALA A 170 28.80 -9.35 -10.70
C ALA A 170 28.34 -8.12 -11.51
N GLN A 171 27.06 -8.07 -11.92
CA GLN A 171 26.49 -6.91 -12.57
C GLN A 171 26.31 -5.72 -11.59
N GLU A 172 25.93 -5.98 -10.32
CA GLU A 172 25.86 -4.94 -9.28
C GLU A 172 27.22 -4.27 -9.06
N GLU A 173 28.29 -5.06 -8.97
CA GLU A 173 29.66 -4.55 -8.79
C GLU A 173 30.12 -3.70 -9.98
N ARG A 174 29.81 -4.11 -11.21
CA ARG A 174 30.07 -3.32 -12.42
C ARG A 174 29.26 -2.02 -12.45
N ALA A 175 27.98 -2.09 -12.09
CA ALA A 175 27.10 -0.92 -12.02
C ALA A 175 27.56 0.07 -10.94
N PHE A 176 28.02 -0.44 -9.80
CA PHE A 176 28.58 0.38 -8.73
C PHE A 176 29.85 1.10 -9.17
N ALA A 177 30.78 0.40 -9.83
CA ALA A 177 32.00 1.01 -10.33
C ALA A 177 31.71 2.14 -11.33
N ALA A 178 30.72 1.95 -12.22
CA ALA A 178 30.29 2.98 -13.15
C ALA A 178 29.68 4.20 -12.45
N LEU A 179 28.81 3.98 -11.45
CA LEU A 179 28.20 5.05 -10.66
C LEU A 179 29.24 5.83 -9.84
N GLN A 180 30.24 5.13 -9.30
CA GLN A 180 31.34 5.76 -8.57
C GLN A 180 32.24 6.60 -9.48
N ALA A 181 32.46 6.16 -10.73
CA ALA A 181 33.28 6.88 -11.71
C ALA A 181 32.63 8.19 -12.19
N GLU A 182 31.30 8.34 -12.09
CA GLU A 182 30.60 9.60 -12.39
C GLU A 182 30.99 10.74 -11.41
N ALA A 183 31.55 10.44 -10.23
CA ALA A 183 32.12 11.36 -9.25
C ALA A 183 31.26 12.62 -9.05
N LEU A 184 30.00 12.45 -8.63
CA LEU A 184 29.08 13.56 -8.44
C LEU A 184 29.48 14.41 -7.24
N PRO A 185 29.69 15.74 -7.39
CA PRO A 185 30.12 16.59 -6.29
C PRO A 185 29.14 16.61 -5.12
N GLY A 186 29.65 16.46 -3.90
CA GLY A 186 28.86 16.57 -2.66
C GLY A 186 28.02 15.34 -2.30
N VAL A 187 28.12 14.24 -3.04
CA VAL A 187 27.41 12.98 -2.75
C VAL A 187 28.37 11.81 -2.74
N ALA A 188 28.43 11.09 -1.62
CA ALA A 188 29.21 9.85 -1.53
C ALA A 188 28.33 8.63 -1.91
N VAL A 189 28.96 7.63 -2.56
CA VAL A 189 28.28 6.39 -2.97
C VAL A 189 29.03 5.20 -2.39
N HIS A 190 28.28 4.33 -1.73
CA HIS A 190 28.80 3.17 -1.02
C HIS A 190 28.03 1.90 -1.45
N TYR A 191 28.75 0.78 -1.45
CA TYR A 191 28.19 -0.54 -1.76
C TYR A 191 28.70 -1.58 -0.78
N ARG A 192 27.81 -2.44 -0.33
CA ARG A 192 28.21 -3.66 0.37
C ARG A 192 27.24 -4.80 0.07
N ARG A 193 27.76 -6.02 0.00
CA ARG A 193 26.98 -7.24 -0.13
C ARG A 193 27.23 -8.16 1.05
N ARG A 194 26.18 -8.50 1.79
CA ARG A 194 26.25 -9.50 2.87
C ARG A 194 26.41 -10.89 2.28
N ALA A 195 27.17 -11.75 2.96
CA ALA A 195 27.33 -13.15 2.57
C ALA A 195 26.03 -13.94 2.79
N GLU A 196 25.25 -13.58 3.81
CA GLU A 196 23.98 -14.22 4.18
C GLU A 196 22.85 -13.19 4.29
N ASN A 197 21.70 -13.49 3.70
CA ASN A 197 20.49 -12.66 3.78
C ASN A 197 19.73 -12.93 5.10
N THR A 198 20.38 -12.66 6.25
CA THR A 198 19.77 -12.82 7.57
C THR A 198 18.72 -11.74 7.81
N ASP A 199 17.51 -12.14 8.20
CA ASP A 199 16.36 -11.26 8.47
C ASP A 199 15.96 -10.34 7.30
N LYS A 200 16.36 -10.68 6.08
CA LYS A 200 15.97 -9.98 4.86
C LYS A 200 16.25 -8.47 4.94
N LYS A 201 15.34 -7.63 4.39
CA LYS A 201 15.45 -6.17 4.39
C LYS A 201 15.64 -5.59 5.79
N VAL A 202 14.93 -6.10 6.78
CA VAL A 202 15.02 -5.63 8.17
C VAL A 202 16.43 -5.82 8.73
N GLY A 203 16.95 -7.05 8.63
CA GLY A 203 18.32 -7.36 9.07
C GLY A 203 19.38 -6.59 8.27
N ASN A 204 19.09 -6.28 7.01
CA ASN A 204 19.97 -5.48 6.17
C ASN A 204 20.09 -4.02 6.67
N ILE A 205 18.97 -3.40 7.04
CA ILE A 205 18.94 -2.05 7.61
C ILE A 205 19.57 -2.05 9.03
N TYR A 206 19.27 -3.04 9.87
CA TYR A 206 19.85 -3.15 11.21
C TYR A 206 21.37 -3.29 11.17
N ASP A 207 21.90 -4.14 10.26
CA ASP A 207 23.33 -4.28 10.05
C ASP A 207 23.98 -2.94 9.63
N TRP A 208 23.32 -2.14 8.78
CA TRP A 208 23.85 -0.83 8.42
C TRP A 208 23.86 0.12 9.62
N ILE A 209 22.79 0.17 10.42
CA ILE A 209 22.73 1.05 11.61
C ILE A 209 23.83 0.65 12.62
N GLU A 210 23.98 -0.64 12.91
CA GLU A 210 24.93 -1.14 13.88
C GLU A 210 26.40 -0.88 13.47
N ASN A 211 26.69 -0.71 12.19
CA ASN A 211 28.05 -0.48 11.71
C ASN A 211 28.36 0.97 11.32
N TRP A 212 27.36 1.74 10.84
CA TRP A 212 27.59 3.10 10.29
C TRP A 212 26.59 4.15 10.77
N GLY A 213 25.54 3.77 11.48
CA GLY A 213 24.42 4.63 11.81
C GLY A 213 24.76 5.87 12.64
N ALA A 214 25.82 5.86 13.44
CA ALA A 214 26.18 7.00 14.29
C ALA A 214 26.72 8.22 13.51
N ALA A 215 27.17 8.02 12.26
CA ALA A 215 27.66 9.11 11.41
C ALA A 215 26.52 9.91 10.73
N TYR A 216 25.26 9.46 10.82
CA TYR A 216 24.14 10.06 10.09
C TYR A 216 22.99 10.41 11.06
N GLU A 217 22.58 11.71 11.06
CA GLU A 217 21.43 12.17 11.85
C GLU A 217 20.13 11.57 11.34
N ALA A 218 20.01 11.38 10.01
CA ALA A 218 18.82 10.87 9.37
C ALA A 218 19.14 9.83 8.29
N MET A 219 18.22 8.92 8.08
CA MET A 219 18.25 7.97 6.97
C MET A 219 16.93 8.04 6.18
N VAL A 220 17.03 8.03 4.84
CA VAL A 220 15.90 7.83 3.94
C VAL A 220 15.93 6.38 3.50
N VAL A 221 14.90 5.63 3.86
CA VAL A 221 14.77 4.22 3.47
C VAL A 221 14.05 4.16 2.12
N LEU A 222 14.63 3.44 1.19
CA LEU A 222 14.15 3.25 -0.17
C LEU A 222 13.88 1.76 -0.44
N ASP A 223 13.09 1.46 -1.45
CA ASP A 223 13.04 0.14 -2.08
C ASP A 223 13.83 0.16 -3.39
N ALA A 224 14.12 -0.99 -3.95
CA ALA A 224 14.87 -1.13 -5.21
C ALA A 224 14.19 -0.42 -6.41
N ASP A 225 12.88 -0.19 -6.35
CA ASP A 225 12.09 0.54 -7.35
C ASP A 225 11.72 1.97 -6.95
N SER A 226 12.11 2.40 -5.76
CA SER A 226 11.89 3.78 -5.32
C SER A 226 12.59 4.77 -6.25
N LEU A 227 11.87 5.85 -6.54
CA LEU A 227 12.43 6.99 -7.24
C LEU A 227 11.94 8.28 -6.56
N MET A 228 12.87 9.09 -6.05
CA MET A 228 12.53 10.34 -5.39
C MET A 228 13.23 11.52 -6.07
N SER A 229 12.51 12.62 -6.26
CA SER A 229 13.14 13.85 -6.71
C SER A 229 14.00 14.46 -5.59
N GLY A 230 15.06 15.18 -5.95
CA GLY A 230 15.88 15.89 -4.97
C GLY A 230 15.06 16.84 -4.11
N GLU A 231 14.03 17.47 -4.70
CA GLU A 231 13.11 18.34 -3.97
C GLU A 231 12.29 17.57 -2.91
N ALA A 232 11.79 16.38 -3.23
CA ALA A 232 11.07 15.54 -2.27
C ALA A 232 11.96 15.14 -1.09
N ILE A 233 13.20 14.75 -1.36
CA ILE A 233 14.18 14.39 -0.32
C ILE A 233 14.48 15.62 0.56
N ARG A 234 14.77 16.80 -0.03
CA ARG A 234 15.01 18.04 0.71
C ARG A 234 13.81 18.45 1.58
N GLN A 235 12.58 18.33 1.05
CA GLN A 235 11.36 18.61 1.84
C GLN A 235 11.22 17.70 3.05
N LEU A 236 11.54 16.41 2.91
CA LEU A 236 11.53 15.48 4.04
C LEU A 236 12.63 15.81 5.06
N VAL A 237 13.84 16.14 4.61
CA VAL A 237 14.95 16.58 5.49
C VAL A 237 14.59 17.84 6.25
N GLN A 238 14.06 18.85 5.56
CA GLN A 238 13.60 20.10 6.16
C GLN A 238 12.48 19.85 7.19
N ALA A 239 11.51 19.02 6.85
CA ALA A 239 10.42 18.68 7.76
C ALA A 239 10.91 17.97 9.03
N LEU A 240 11.88 17.05 8.89
CA LEU A 240 12.48 16.36 10.04
C LEU A 240 13.31 17.31 10.89
N GLY A 241 14.05 18.24 10.27
CA GLY A 241 14.83 19.26 10.96
C GLY A 241 13.96 20.25 11.73
N ALA A 242 12.81 20.62 11.18
CA ALA A 242 11.85 21.52 11.79
C ALA A 242 10.98 20.89 12.89
N ASP A 243 10.93 19.56 12.98
CA ASP A 243 10.15 18.82 13.99
C ASP A 243 11.08 17.93 14.84
N PRO A 244 11.64 18.45 15.95
CA PRO A 244 12.53 17.68 16.81
C PRO A 244 11.84 16.49 17.49
N ASP A 245 10.50 16.50 17.56
CA ASP A 245 9.69 15.42 18.12
C ASP A 245 9.48 14.27 17.12
N ALA A 246 9.69 14.51 15.83
CA ALA A 246 9.51 13.49 14.81
C ALA A 246 10.67 12.49 14.80
N GLY A 247 10.36 11.22 14.97
CA GLY A 247 11.27 10.10 14.74
C GLY A 247 11.22 9.56 13.31
N LEU A 248 10.05 9.70 12.64
CA LEU A 248 9.81 9.25 11.28
C LEU A 248 8.83 10.17 10.57
N ILE A 249 9.12 10.47 9.30
CA ILE A 249 8.21 11.20 8.41
C ILE A 249 8.04 10.39 7.13
N GLN A 250 6.80 9.94 6.86
CA GLN A 250 6.43 9.19 5.66
C GLN A 250 5.91 10.14 4.58
N SER A 251 6.41 10.04 3.36
CA SER A 251 5.79 10.63 2.17
C SER A 251 4.71 9.71 1.59
N ARG A 252 3.90 10.23 0.65
CA ARG A 252 2.96 9.41 -0.12
C ARG A 252 3.60 9.03 -1.46
N PRO A 253 3.99 7.77 -1.68
CA PRO A 253 4.46 7.33 -2.97
C PRO A 253 3.35 7.41 -4.03
N THR A 254 3.71 7.88 -5.22
CA THR A 254 2.83 7.93 -6.38
C THR A 254 3.27 6.86 -7.37
N LEU A 255 2.33 6.04 -7.84
CA LEU A 255 2.62 4.97 -8.78
C LEU A 255 3.02 5.53 -10.15
N ILE A 256 4.11 4.99 -10.72
CA ILE A 256 4.63 5.34 -12.05
C ILE A 256 5.03 4.08 -12.84
N GLY A 257 5.42 4.26 -14.09
CA GLY A 257 6.02 3.20 -14.92
C GLY A 257 5.02 2.17 -15.46
N ALA A 258 3.72 2.37 -15.27
CA ALA A 258 2.70 1.45 -15.76
C ALA A 258 2.59 1.48 -17.29
N SER A 259 2.74 0.31 -17.93
CA SER A 259 2.63 0.14 -19.38
C SER A 259 1.47 -0.77 -19.81
N THR A 260 0.91 -1.54 -18.90
CA THR A 260 -0.19 -2.48 -19.14
C THR A 260 -1.52 -1.92 -18.65
N LEU A 261 -2.63 -2.50 -19.09
CA LEU A 261 -3.96 -2.08 -18.66
C LEU A 261 -4.11 -2.10 -17.13
N PHE A 262 -3.74 -3.22 -16.49
CA PHE A 262 -3.86 -3.34 -15.04
C PHE A 262 -2.96 -2.35 -14.30
N GLY A 263 -1.71 -2.23 -14.71
CA GLY A 263 -0.79 -1.23 -14.15
C GLY A 263 -1.34 0.19 -14.29
N ARG A 264 -1.90 0.55 -15.44
CA ARG A 264 -2.53 1.86 -15.67
C ARG A 264 -3.76 2.09 -14.80
N VAL A 265 -4.61 1.09 -14.61
CA VAL A 265 -5.75 1.15 -13.66
C VAL A 265 -5.25 1.48 -12.25
N GLN A 266 -4.23 0.78 -11.76
CA GLN A 266 -3.64 1.02 -10.44
C GLN A 266 -3.01 2.42 -10.34
N GLN A 267 -2.22 2.81 -11.33
CA GLN A 267 -1.55 4.12 -11.37
C GLN A 267 -2.56 5.28 -11.41
N PHE A 268 -3.62 5.16 -12.21
CA PHE A 268 -4.69 6.14 -12.29
C PHE A 268 -5.44 6.26 -10.96
N SER A 269 -5.84 5.14 -10.38
CA SER A 269 -6.52 5.09 -9.08
C SER A 269 -5.70 5.76 -7.98
N ASN A 270 -4.41 5.41 -7.85
CA ASN A 270 -3.50 6.04 -6.88
C ASN A 270 -3.39 7.55 -7.08
N SER A 271 -3.26 8.01 -8.33
CA SER A 271 -3.07 9.42 -8.67
C SER A 271 -4.33 10.26 -8.46
N VAL A 272 -5.51 9.74 -8.88
CA VAL A 272 -6.76 10.50 -8.95
C VAL A 272 -7.57 10.45 -7.66
N TYR A 273 -7.55 9.32 -6.94
CA TYR A 273 -8.34 9.14 -5.70
C TYR A 273 -7.48 9.06 -4.43
N GLY A 274 -6.32 8.43 -4.52
CA GLY A 274 -5.48 8.11 -3.36
C GLY A 274 -5.06 9.35 -2.56
N TRP A 275 -4.93 10.50 -3.19
CA TRP A 275 -4.54 11.75 -2.52
C TRP A 275 -5.60 12.23 -1.52
N LEU A 276 -6.89 12.06 -1.81
CA LEU A 276 -7.97 12.48 -0.91
C LEU A 276 -8.01 11.64 0.37
N LEU A 277 -7.87 10.32 0.21
CA LEU A 277 -7.78 9.39 1.34
C LEU A 277 -6.52 9.65 2.17
N ALA A 278 -5.41 9.99 1.53
CA ALA A 278 -4.17 10.35 2.22
C ALA A 278 -4.32 11.62 3.08
N GLU A 279 -5.03 12.65 2.59
CA GLU A 279 -5.36 13.84 3.39
C GLU A 279 -6.26 13.49 4.58
N GLY A 280 -7.22 12.59 4.37
CA GLY A 280 -8.09 12.11 5.44
C GLY A 280 -7.32 11.31 6.49
N LEU A 281 -6.44 10.40 6.07
CA LEU A 281 -5.57 9.64 6.95
C LEU A 281 -4.70 10.57 7.82
N ASP A 282 -4.02 11.54 7.20
CA ASP A 282 -3.22 12.51 7.93
C ASP A 282 -4.05 13.34 8.93
N SER A 283 -5.34 13.58 8.65
CA SER A 283 -6.21 14.36 9.54
C SER A 283 -6.37 13.71 10.92
N TRP A 284 -6.60 12.41 11.00
CA TRP A 284 -6.84 11.72 12.27
C TRP A 284 -5.60 10.98 12.81
N ALA A 285 -4.63 10.65 11.97
CA ALA A 285 -3.39 10.00 12.40
C ALA A 285 -2.47 10.98 13.16
N GLN A 286 -2.27 12.20 12.66
CA GLN A 286 -1.48 13.26 13.31
C GLN A 286 -0.05 12.84 13.67
N GLN A 287 0.26 12.65 14.97
CA GLN A 287 1.57 12.21 15.47
C GLN A 287 1.73 10.70 15.51
N GLU A 288 0.69 9.98 15.22
CA GLU A 288 0.60 8.52 15.17
C GLU A 288 0.36 8.04 13.74
N GLY A 289 1.09 8.62 12.76
CA GLY A 289 1.10 8.13 11.39
C GLY A 289 1.63 6.71 11.28
N ASN A 290 1.64 6.21 10.06
CA ASN A 290 2.14 4.87 9.77
C ASN A 290 3.42 4.94 8.93
N TYR A 291 4.13 3.81 8.83
CA TYR A 291 5.30 3.63 7.98
C TYR A 291 5.01 2.50 6.98
N TRP A 292 5.37 2.69 5.73
CA TRP A 292 5.13 1.71 4.65
C TRP A 292 6.41 1.07 4.12
N GLY A 293 7.51 1.20 4.89
CA GLY A 293 8.76 0.51 4.62
C GLY A 293 9.71 1.23 3.67
N HIS A 294 9.27 2.26 2.94
CA HIS A 294 10.11 3.00 2.00
C HIS A 294 9.62 4.44 1.77
N ASN A 295 10.44 5.25 1.07
CA ASN A 295 10.19 6.66 0.75
C ASN A 295 9.85 7.50 1.99
N ALA A 296 10.53 7.20 3.08
CA ALA A 296 10.38 7.85 4.38
C ALA A 296 11.74 8.28 4.92
N ILE A 297 11.75 9.42 5.61
CA ILE A 297 12.92 9.86 6.37
C ILE A 297 12.75 9.49 7.84
N ILE A 298 13.81 9.00 8.44
CA ILE A 298 13.81 8.46 9.80
C ILE A 298 15.01 9.05 10.54
N ARG A 299 14.79 9.53 11.77
CA ARG A 299 15.88 9.92 12.66
C ARG A 299 16.63 8.68 13.11
N THR A 300 17.90 8.54 12.73
CA THR A 300 18.66 7.29 12.88
C THR A 300 18.71 6.83 14.34
N ARG A 301 19.00 7.74 15.29
CA ARG A 301 19.01 7.42 16.74
C ARG A 301 17.65 6.99 17.26
N ALA A 302 16.56 7.63 16.82
CA ALA A 302 15.21 7.25 17.24
C ALA A 302 14.88 5.81 16.85
N PHE A 303 15.25 5.43 15.63
CA PHE A 303 15.04 4.08 15.11
C PHE A 303 15.91 3.05 15.85
N ALA A 304 17.20 3.34 16.02
CA ALA A 304 18.12 2.46 16.75
C ALA A 304 17.65 2.15 18.18
N GLN A 305 17.11 3.15 18.87
CA GLN A 305 16.64 3.01 20.25
C GLN A 305 15.32 2.29 20.40
N SER A 306 14.50 2.17 19.35
CA SER A 306 13.10 1.74 19.49
C SER A 306 12.63 0.68 18.50
N ALA A 307 13.31 0.45 17.39
CA ALA A 307 12.75 -0.32 16.28
C ALA A 307 13.39 -1.70 16.07
N ARG A 308 14.34 -2.16 16.89
CA ARG A 308 14.86 -3.53 16.81
C ARG A 308 13.81 -4.52 17.32
N LEU A 309 13.03 -5.08 16.38
CA LEU A 309 11.87 -5.92 16.68
C LEU A 309 12.28 -7.31 17.18
N PRO A 310 11.55 -7.87 18.18
CA PRO A 310 11.71 -9.26 18.56
C PRO A 310 11.00 -10.19 17.55
N TYR A 311 11.45 -11.44 17.50
CA TYR A 311 10.74 -12.48 16.76
C TYR A 311 9.40 -12.84 17.42
N LEU A 312 8.43 -13.21 16.60
CA LEU A 312 7.15 -13.77 17.07
C LEU A 312 7.31 -15.26 17.37
N LYS A 313 6.75 -15.71 18.48
CA LYS A 313 6.68 -17.14 18.79
C LYS A 313 5.64 -17.80 17.89
N GLY A 314 6.04 -18.74 17.03
CA GLY A 314 5.16 -19.56 16.20
C GLY A 314 4.55 -20.74 16.95
N ARG A 315 3.69 -21.51 16.27
CA ARG A 315 3.19 -22.80 16.75
C ARG A 315 4.40 -23.74 16.91
N GLY A 316 4.50 -24.41 18.07
CA GLY A 316 5.64 -25.31 18.35
C GLY A 316 6.93 -24.62 18.77
N GLY A 317 6.92 -23.32 19.13
CA GLY A 317 8.08 -22.59 19.67
C GLY A 317 9.06 -22.06 18.63
N THR A 318 8.75 -22.18 17.34
CA THR A 318 9.56 -21.60 16.26
C THR A 318 9.55 -20.07 16.33
N ALA A 319 10.69 -19.45 16.01
CA ALA A 319 10.82 -18.00 15.93
C ALA A 319 10.46 -17.53 14.51
N HIS A 320 9.50 -16.63 14.38
CA HIS A 320 9.09 -16.08 13.09
C HIS A 320 9.41 -14.59 13.00
N LEU A 321 10.03 -14.20 11.89
CA LEU A 321 10.24 -12.79 11.56
C LEU A 321 8.88 -12.10 11.33
N ILE A 322 8.76 -10.84 11.77
CA ILE A 322 7.62 -9.99 11.45
C ILE A 322 7.78 -9.51 10.00
N LEU A 323 6.92 -9.97 9.10
CA LEU A 323 7.07 -9.73 7.66
C LEU A 323 6.65 -8.31 7.25
N SER A 324 5.52 -7.79 7.78
CA SER A 324 5.14 -6.38 7.64
C SER A 324 5.62 -5.60 8.86
N HIS A 325 6.94 -5.51 8.99
CA HIS A 325 7.63 -4.94 10.15
C HIS A 325 7.45 -3.43 10.27
N ASP A 326 7.29 -2.75 9.16
CA ASP A 326 7.17 -1.30 9.00
C ASP A 326 6.07 -0.69 9.87
N PHE A 327 4.84 -1.23 9.84
CA PHE A 327 3.74 -0.81 10.72
C PHE A 327 4.08 -0.98 12.21
N VAL A 328 4.79 -2.05 12.53
CA VAL A 328 5.20 -2.34 13.91
C VAL A 328 6.32 -1.40 14.35
N GLU A 329 7.29 -1.11 13.49
CA GLU A 329 8.36 -0.13 13.72
C GLU A 329 7.79 1.27 14.00
N ALA A 330 6.78 1.71 13.21
CA ALA A 330 6.05 2.96 13.47
C ALA A 330 5.39 2.96 14.86
N GLY A 331 4.72 1.86 15.22
CA GLY A 331 4.12 1.68 16.54
C GLY A 331 5.14 1.69 17.67
N MET A 332 6.32 1.11 17.45
CA MET A 332 7.41 1.08 18.42
C MET A 332 8.08 2.45 18.61
N LEU A 333 8.32 3.19 17.52
CA LEU A 333 8.78 4.59 17.58
C LEU A 333 7.80 5.44 18.39
N ARG A 334 6.50 5.33 18.12
CA ARG A 334 5.49 6.07 18.87
C ARG A 334 5.42 5.65 20.34
N ARG A 335 5.56 4.36 20.63
CA ARG A 335 5.63 3.80 21.99
C ARG A 335 6.82 4.35 22.78
N ALA A 336 7.95 4.54 22.12
CA ALA A 336 9.15 5.10 22.69
C ALA A 336 9.06 6.61 22.93
N GLY A 337 8.02 7.28 22.42
CA GLY A 337 7.83 8.72 22.61
C GLY A 337 8.28 9.57 21.41
N TRP A 338 8.46 8.96 20.23
CA TRP A 338 8.76 9.68 18.99
C TRP A 338 7.49 9.86 18.16
N GLY A 339 7.35 10.99 17.49
CA GLY A 339 6.28 11.25 16.54
C GLY A 339 6.52 10.49 15.24
N VAL A 340 5.45 9.92 14.69
CA VAL A 340 5.42 9.36 13.34
C VAL A 340 4.48 10.24 12.51
N ARG A 341 5.03 10.98 11.55
CA ARG A 341 4.28 11.94 10.73
C ARG A 341 3.98 11.35 9.37
N PHE A 342 2.91 11.82 8.77
CA PHE A 342 2.60 11.56 7.38
C PHE A 342 2.48 12.87 6.61
N LEU A 343 3.21 13.02 5.50
CA LEU A 343 3.16 14.20 4.63
C LEU A 343 2.60 13.83 3.25
N PRO A 344 1.26 13.86 3.07
CA PRO A 344 0.60 13.39 1.85
C PRO A 344 0.88 14.25 0.61
N ARG A 345 1.42 15.47 0.80
CA ARG A 345 1.60 16.48 -0.27
C ARG A 345 3.03 16.58 -0.80
N VAL A 346 3.97 15.83 -0.26
CA VAL A 346 5.33 15.78 -0.82
C VAL A 346 5.26 15.22 -2.23
N ALA A 347 5.50 16.09 -3.21
CA ALA A 347 5.52 15.69 -4.61
C ALA A 347 6.90 15.14 -4.99
N GLY A 348 6.95 14.20 -5.92
CA GLY A 348 8.23 13.65 -6.39
C GLY A 348 8.70 12.42 -5.62
N SER A 349 7.84 11.79 -4.85
CA SER A 349 8.03 10.46 -4.27
C SER A 349 7.29 9.44 -5.13
N TYR A 350 7.99 8.46 -5.70
CA TYR A 350 7.47 7.53 -6.68
C TYR A 350 7.87 6.09 -6.37
N GLU A 351 7.03 5.16 -6.82
CA GLU A 351 7.26 3.71 -6.82
C GLU A 351 6.64 3.07 -8.07
N GLU A 352 7.07 1.86 -8.41
CA GLU A 352 6.49 1.10 -9.51
C GLU A 352 5.40 0.13 -9.01
N THR A 353 4.41 -0.14 -9.87
CA THR A 353 3.34 -1.10 -9.58
C THR A 353 3.51 -2.37 -10.39
N PRO A 354 3.04 -3.54 -9.89
CA PRO A 354 2.95 -4.75 -10.70
C PRO A 354 2.19 -4.51 -11.99
N GLN A 355 2.71 -5.07 -13.08
CA GLN A 355 2.15 -4.83 -14.41
C GLN A 355 0.93 -5.71 -14.71
N THR A 356 0.78 -6.87 -14.04
CA THR A 356 -0.33 -7.81 -14.30
C THR A 356 -1.14 -8.09 -13.03
N LEU A 357 -2.37 -8.56 -13.20
CA LEU A 357 -3.23 -8.97 -12.10
C LEU A 357 -2.58 -10.10 -11.27
N ILE A 358 -1.94 -11.08 -11.93
CA ILE A 358 -1.29 -12.20 -11.23
C ILE A 358 -0.11 -11.70 -10.38
N ASP A 359 0.76 -10.85 -10.92
CA ASP A 359 1.90 -10.31 -10.17
C ASP A 359 1.43 -9.48 -8.95
N PHE A 360 0.34 -8.72 -9.12
CA PHE A 360 -0.28 -7.97 -8.05
C PHE A 360 -0.80 -8.90 -6.94
N ILE A 361 -1.54 -9.94 -7.29
CA ILE A 361 -2.06 -10.94 -6.33
C ILE A 361 -0.91 -11.62 -5.58
N LEU A 362 0.16 -12.01 -6.27
CA LEU A 362 1.33 -12.64 -5.64
C LEU A 362 2.03 -11.70 -4.65
N ARG A 363 2.11 -10.38 -4.96
CA ARG A 363 2.59 -9.38 -4.03
C ARG A 363 1.69 -9.26 -2.81
N ASP A 364 0.38 -9.15 -3.02
CA ASP A 364 -0.61 -8.97 -1.96
C ASP A 364 -0.72 -10.19 -1.04
N GLN A 365 -0.50 -11.42 -1.55
CA GLN A 365 -0.43 -12.62 -0.71
C GLN A 365 0.70 -12.54 0.34
N ARG A 366 1.85 -11.95 -0.02
CA ARG A 366 2.96 -11.72 0.93
C ARG A 366 2.58 -10.68 1.99
N TRP A 367 1.96 -9.58 1.57
CA TRP A 367 1.49 -8.55 2.48
C TRP A 367 0.38 -9.05 3.40
N CYS A 368 -0.52 -9.88 2.89
CA CYS A 368 -1.55 -10.53 3.68
C CYS A 368 -0.95 -11.32 4.86
N HIS A 369 0.06 -12.15 4.59
CA HIS A 369 0.69 -12.96 5.66
C HIS A 369 1.30 -12.06 6.76
N GLY A 370 2.03 -11.01 6.39
CA GLY A 370 2.59 -10.05 7.35
C GLY A 370 1.52 -9.29 8.14
N ASN A 371 0.45 -8.84 7.46
CA ASN A 371 -0.64 -8.11 8.12
C ASN A 371 -1.47 -9.02 9.05
N MET A 372 -1.60 -10.32 8.76
CA MET A 372 -2.24 -11.26 9.69
C MET A 372 -1.43 -11.43 10.99
N GLN A 373 -0.09 -11.31 10.95
CA GLN A 373 0.74 -11.30 12.15
C GLN A 373 0.41 -10.12 13.08
N HIS A 374 -0.06 -8.98 12.52
CA HIS A 374 -0.43 -7.79 13.30
C HIS A 374 -1.52 -8.05 14.34
N LEU A 375 -2.46 -8.96 14.07
CA LEU A 375 -3.52 -9.32 15.02
C LEU A 375 -2.95 -9.79 16.37
N ARG A 376 -1.81 -10.47 16.35
CA ARG A 376 -1.11 -10.95 17.55
C ARG A 376 -0.44 -9.81 18.33
N LEU A 377 -0.23 -8.66 17.68
CA LEU A 377 0.47 -7.50 18.24
C LEU A 377 -0.47 -6.44 18.79
N LEU A 378 -1.80 -6.57 18.56
CA LEU A 378 -2.79 -5.61 19.05
C LEU A 378 -2.75 -5.43 20.56
N ALA A 379 -2.42 -6.48 21.32
CA ALA A 379 -2.30 -6.47 22.77
C ALA A 379 -0.93 -5.99 23.28
N THR A 380 0.01 -5.58 22.40
CA THR A 380 1.34 -5.13 22.80
C THR A 380 1.27 -3.98 23.79
N ARG A 381 1.98 -4.13 24.92
CA ARG A 381 1.96 -3.15 26.01
C ARG A 381 2.58 -1.82 25.56
N GLY A 382 1.87 -0.73 25.82
CA GLY A 382 2.33 0.63 25.53
C GLY A 382 2.10 1.12 24.11
N PHE A 383 1.57 0.31 23.20
CA PHE A 383 1.14 0.82 21.89
C PHE A 383 0.04 1.85 22.03
N HIS A 384 0.17 2.94 21.31
CA HIS A 384 -0.88 3.96 21.22
C HIS A 384 -2.12 3.39 20.53
N VAL A 385 -3.32 3.89 20.90
CA VAL A 385 -4.59 3.40 20.33
C VAL A 385 -4.59 3.52 18.80
N ILE A 386 -4.13 4.64 18.26
CA ILE A 386 -4.05 4.86 16.80
C ILE A 386 -3.07 3.88 16.13
N SER A 387 -1.93 3.58 16.76
CA SER A 387 -1.01 2.54 16.23
C SER A 387 -1.70 1.17 16.16
N ARG A 388 -2.53 0.82 17.16
CA ARG A 388 -3.36 -0.40 17.13
C ARG A 388 -4.40 -0.35 16.01
N VAL A 389 -5.01 0.82 15.75
CA VAL A 389 -5.93 1.01 14.62
C VAL A 389 -5.22 0.76 13.30
N HIS A 390 -3.99 1.26 13.11
CA HIS A 390 -3.21 0.98 11.89
C HIS A 390 -2.91 -0.51 11.71
N LEU A 391 -2.47 -1.20 12.77
CA LEU A 391 -2.23 -2.65 12.73
C LEU A 391 -3.51 -3.42 12.40
N LEU A 392 -4.62 -3.05 13.04
CA LEU A 392 -5.94 -3.65 12.79
C LEU A 392 -6.41 -3.36 11.36
N GLN A 393 -6.25 -2.12 10.88
CA GLN A 393 -6.61 -1.72 9.52
C GLN A 393 -5.84 -2.52 8.47
N GLY A 394 -4.54 -2.76 8.68
CA GLY A 394 -3.73 -3.63 7.81
C GLY A 394 -4.28 -5.06 7.75
N ALA A 395 -4.67 -5.65 8.88
CA ALA A 395 -5.26 -6.98 8.92
C ALA A 395 -6.69 -7.00 8.33
N LEU A 396 -7.53 -6.01 8.67
CA LEU A 396 -8.90 -5.92 8.16
C LEU A 396 -8.97 -5.75 6.64
N SER A 397 -7.99 -5.08 6.02
CA SER A 397 -7.96 -4.93 4.56
C SER A 397 -7.99 -6.29 3.83
N PHE A 398 -7.45 -7.34 4.44
CA PHE A 398 -7.50 -8.71 3.92
C PHE A 398 -8.67 -9.52 4.47
N LEU A 399 -8.99 -9.39 5.77
CA LEU A 399 -10.12 -10.09 6.41
C LEU A 399 -11.48 -9.69 5.84
N MET A 400 -11.61 -8.51 5.26
CA MET A 400 -12.84 -8.10 4.60
C MET A 400 -13.17 -8.98 3.38
N SER A 401 -12.18 -9.55 2.70
CA SER A 401 -12.42 -10.40 1.52
C SER A 401 -13.15 -11.69 1.85
N PRO A 402 -12.72 -12.54 2.82
CA PRO A 402 -13.53 -13.68 3.25
C PRO A 402 -14.88 -13.27 3.85
N THR A 403 -14.96 -12.10 4.53
CA THR A 403 -16.22 -11.58 5.05
C THR A 403 -17.19 -11.26 3.91
N TRP A 404 -16.75 -10.55 2.87
CA TRP A 404 -17.55 -10.26 1.68
C TRP A 404 -17.95 -11.54 0.93
N LEU A 405 -17.01 -12.48 0.75
CA LEU A 405 -17.30 -13.75 0.11
C LEU A 405 -18.39 -14.52 0.87
N ALA A 406 -18.31 -14.56 2.20
CA ALA A 406 -19.33 -15.17 3.04
C ALA A 406 -20.69 -14.46 2.88
N VAL A 407 -20.72 -13.12 2.86
CA VAL A 407 -21.95 -12.34 2.61
C VAL A 407 -22.53 -12.69 1.24
N VAL A 408 -21.71 -12.74 0.18
CA VAL A 408 -22.16 -13.11 -1.17
C VAL A 408 -22.75 -14.53 -1.19
N ILE A 409 -22.08 -15.49 -0.56
CA ILE A 409 -22.58 -16.89 -0.47
C ILE A 409 -23.90 -16.93 0.30
N LEU A 410 -23.98 -16.29 1.47
CA LEU A 410 -25.21 -16.24 2.24
C LEU A 410 -26.35 -15.60 1.45
N TRP A 411 -26.06 -14.48 0.77
CA TRP A 411 -27.06 -13.77 -0.06
C TRP A 411 -27.50 -14.59 -1.26
N SER A 412 -26.63 -15.44 -1.80
CA SER A 412 -26.97 -16.35 -2.91
C SER A 412 -28.09 -17.32 -2.56
N PHE A 413 -28.15 -17.73 -1.28
CA PHE A 413 -29.17 -18.67 -0.79
C PHE A 413 -30.42 -17.99 -0.23
N VAL A 414 -30.41 -16.66 -0.01
CA VAL A 414 -31.58 -15.84 0.32
C VAL A 414 -32.28 -15.42 -0.98
N GLY A 415 -32.57 -16.39 -1.85
CA GLY A 415 -33.19 -16.14 -3.15
C GLY A 415 -34.71 -16.30 -3.15
N PRO A 416 -35.38 -15.85 -4.20
CA PRO A 416 -36.82 -16.01 -4.36
C PRO A 416 -37.21 -17.49 -4.34
N GLY A 417 -38.12 -17.89 -3.46
CA GLY A 417 -38.69 -19.23 -3.37
C GLY A 417 -38.37 -20.03 -2.10
N ARG A 418 -37.46 -19.55 -1.25
CA ARG A 418 -37.29 -20.08 0.12
C ARG A 418 -37.85 -19.12 1.16
N GLU A 419 -39.02 -18.62 0.89
CA GLU A 419 -39.80 -17.92 1.91
C GLU A 419 -40.06 -18.92 3.04
N ALA A 420 -39.66 -18.56 4.29
CA ALA A 420 -40.31 -19.15 5.45
C ALA A 420 -41.82 -19.05 5.18
N PRO A 421 -42.64 -20.05 5.55
CA PRO A 421 -44.04 -20.01 5.25
C PRO A 421 -44.61 -18.69 5.76
N SER A 422 -44.72 -17.72 4.85
CA SER A 422 -45.28 -16.41 5.13
C SER A 422 -46.68 -16.66 5.59
N SER A 423 -46.94 -16.30 6.85
CA SER A 423 -48.31 -16.32 7.35
C SER A 423 -49.07 -15.26 6.56
N TYR A 424 -49.84 -15.70 5.59
CA TYR A 424 -50.76 -14.84 4.81
C TYR A 424 -51.87 -14.26 5.73
N PHE A 425 -51.88 -14.62 7.01
CA PHE A 425 -52.84 -14.17 7.97
C PHE A 425 -52.15 -13.52 9.17
N SER A 426 -52.61 -12.35 9.58
CA SER A 426 -52.09 -11.70 10.76
C SER A 426 -52.44 -12.52 12.03
N ALA A 427 -51.49 -12.66 12.96
CA ALA A 427 -51.73 -13.29 14.25
C ALA A 427 -52.82 -12.54 15.09
N THR A 428 -53.03 -11.25 14.81
CA THR A 428 -54.02 -10.39 15.46
C THR A 428 -55.35 -10.35 14.73
N ASN A 429 -55.41 -10.71 13.43
CA ASN A 429 -56.65 -10.81 12.66
C ASN A 429 -56.56 -11.92 11.59
N PRO A 430 -56.81 -13.20 11.99
CA PRO A 430 -56.64 -14.36 11.08
C PRO A 430 -57.63 -14.40 9.92
N LEU A 431 -58.63 -13.52 9.87
CA LEU A 431 -59.60 -13.44 8.77
C LEU A 431 -59.22 -12.44 7.70
N GLN A 432 -58.19 -11.65 7.90
CA GLN A 432 -57.73 -10.66 6.93
C GLN A 432 -56.42 -11.11 6.28
N PRO A 433 -56.41 -11.53 5.03
CA PRO A 433 -55.18 -11.88 4.30
C PRO A 433 -54.32 -10.62 4.16
N MET A 434 -53.07 -10.71 4.63
CA MET A 434 -52.05 -9.71 4.37
C MET A 434 -51.13 -10.25 3.27
N TRP A 435 -51.03 -9.52 2.17
CA TRP A 435 -50.05 -9.82 1.15
C TRP A 435 -48.67 -9.45 1.68
N PRO A 436 -47.68 -10.36 1.68
CA PRO A 436 -46.31 -9.99 1.99
C PRO A 436 -45.89 -8.89 1.02
N GLU A 437 -45.53 -7.72 1.53
CA GLU A 437 -44.93 -6.69 0.69
C GLU A 437 -43.64 -7.26 0.08
N GLN A 438 -43.55 -7.25 -1.24
CA GLN A 438 -42.34 -7.68 -1.96
C GLN A 438 -41.20 -6.73 -1.61
N GLN A 439 -40.25 -7.18 -0.79
CA GLN A 439 -39.15 -6.35 -0.29
C GLN A 439 -37.96 -6.25 -1.29
N GLN A 440 -38.17 -6.57 -2.57
CA GLN A 440 -37.12 -6.45 -3.60
C GLN A 440 -36.57 -5.02 -3.72
N ASP A 441 -37.41 -4.01 -3.59
CA ASP A 441 -37.01 -2.60 -3.64
C ASP A 441 -36.11 -2.23 -2.47
N VAL A 442 -36.34 -2.82 -1.30
CA VAL A 442 -35.52 -2.59 -0.11
C VAL A 442 -34.15 -3.27 -0.23
N ALA A 443 -34.08 -4.48 -0.80
CA ALA A 443 -32.82 -5.16 -1.08
C ALA A 443 -31.97 -4.36 -2.09
N LEU A 444 -32.58 -3.88 -3.16
CA LEU A 444 -31.94 -3.01 -4.14
C LEU A 444 -31.43 -1.71 -3.49
N PHE A 445 -32.22 -1.10 -2.62
CA PHE A 445 -31.83 0.10 -1.89
C PHE A 445 -30.56 -0.11 -1.05
N TYR A 446 -30.47 -1.20 -0.26
CA TYR A 446 -29.25 -1.50 0.51
C TYR A 446 -28.05 -1.81 -0.40
N LEU A 447 -28.29 -2.49 -1.52
CA LEU A 447 -27.24 -2.74 -2.51
C LEU A 447 -26.70 -1.41 -3.06
N LEU A 448 -27.58 -0.46 -3.40
CA LEU A 448 -27.19 0.87 -3.88
C LEU A 448 -26.44 1.67 -2.81
N ILE A 449 -26.82 1.57 -1.54
CA ILE A 449 -26.07 2.19 -0.42
C ILE A 449 -24.65 1.61 -0.35
N VAL A 450 -24.50 0.29 -0.40
CA VAL A 450 -23.19 -0.36 -0.34
C VAL A 450 -22.30 0.06 -1.51
N TYR A 451 -22.82 0.00 -2.75
CA TYR A 451 -22.06 0.46 -3.91
C TYR A 451 -21.79 1.96 -3.86
N GLY A 452 -22.74 2.76 -3.39
CA GLY A 452 -22.55 4.20 -3.17
C GLY A 452 -21.39 4.47 -2.22
N MET A 453 -21.33 3.76 -1.09
CA MET A 453 -20.22 3.89 -0.12
C MET A 453 -18.88 3.42 -0.70
N LEU A 454 -18.85 2.33 -1.46
CA LEU A 454 -17.64 1.82 -2.12
C LEU A 454 -17.08 2.81 -3.15
N LEU A 455 -17.96 3.42 -3.94
CA LEU A 455 -17.57 4.31 -5.04
C LEU A 455 -17.37 5.76 -4.59
N PHE A 456 -17.97 6.17 -3.46
CA PHE A 456 -17.93 7.55 -2.97
C PHE A 456 -16.52 8.16 -2.90
N PRO A 457 -15.52 7.51 -2.27
CA PRO A 457 -14.16 8.07 -2.19
C PRO A 457 -13.52 8.27 -3.58
N LYS A 458 -13.79 7.36 -4.51
CA LYS A 458 -13.29 7.43 -5.90
C LYS A 458 -13.94 8.58 -6.66
N ILE A 459 -15.26 8.65 -6.65
CA ILE A 459 -16.01 9.71 -7.36
C ILE A 459 -15.65 11.08 -6.80
N MET A 460 -15.66 11.23 -5.47
CA MET A 460 -15.32 12.48 -4.80
C MET A 460 -13.87 12.89 -5.09
N GLY A 461 -12.93 11.94 -5.03
CA GLY A 461 -11.53 12.18 -5.39
C GLY A 461 -11.37 12.66 -6.83
N ALA A 462 -12.03 12.02 -7.79
CA ALA A 462 -11.99 12.38 -9.21
C ALA A 462 -12.60 13.77 -9.48
N VAL A 463 -13.76 14.07 -8.89
CA VAL A 463 -14.41 15.37 -9.02
C VAL A 463 -13.50 16.49 -8.50
N LEU A 464 -12.96 16.34 -7.28
CA LEU A 464 -12.07 17.34 -6.69
C LEU A 464 -10.76 17.48 -7.48
N PHE A 465 -10.25 16.36 -8.01
CA PHE A 465 -9.07 16.34 -8.85
C PHE A 465 -9.31 17.11 -10.15
N GLY A 466 -10.45 16.90 -10.82
CA GLY A 466 -10.87 17.61 -12.01
C GLY A 466 -11.12 19.12 -11.80
N LEU A 467 -11.48 19.54 -10.58
CA LEU A 467 -11.65 20.95 -10.24
C LEU A 467 -10.31 21.71 -10.10
N GLN A 468 -9.17 21.03 -9.99
CA GLN A 468 -7.87 21.67 -9.89
C GLN A 468 -7.44 22.25 -11.24
N ARG A 469 -7.01 23.53 -11.27
CA ARG A 469 -6.56 24.20 -12.50
C ARG A 469 -5.41 23.48 -13.21
N ARG A 470 -4.46 22.93 -12.45
CA ARG A 470 -3.31 22.18 -12.98
C ARG A 470 -3.75 20.90 -13.68
N THR A 471 -4.70 20.17 -13.11
CA THR A 471 -5.25 18.95 -13.68
C THR A 471 -5.97 19.26 -15.00
N ARG A 472 -6.85 20.24 -15.02
CA ARG A 472 -7.55 20.67 -16.26
C ARG A 472 -6.59 21.06 -17.35
N ALA A 473 -5.54 21.81 -17.03
CA ALA A 473 -4.50 22.21 -17.99
C ALA A 473 -3.68 21.01 -18.50
N ALA A 474 -3.53 19.93 -17.71
CA ALA A 474 -2.83 18.73 -18.14
C ALA A 474 -3.66 17.84 -19.06
N TYR A 475 -4.94 17.62 -18.74
CA TYR A 475 -5.83 16.76 -19.54
C TYR A 475 -6.42 17.45 -20.78
N GLY A 476 -6.40 18.77 -20.83
CA GLY A 476 -7.02 19.56 -21.92
C GLY A 476 -8.55 19.49 -21.97
N SER A 477 -9.17 18.42 -21.46
CA SER A 477 -10.62 18.24 -21.44
C SER A 477 -11.07 17.45 -20.20
N ASN A 478 -12.15 17.93 -19.56
CA ASN A 478 -12.81 17.21 -18.47
C ASN A 478 -13.50 15.93 -18.93
N THR A 479 -13.89 15.82 -20.21
CA THR A 479 -14.54 14.62 -20.76
C THR A 479 -13.57 13.44 -20.82
N ILE A 480 -12.29 13.69 -21.13
CA ILE A 480 -11.25 12.66 -21.10
C ILE A 480 -11.06 12.12 -19.67
N LEU A 481 -10.95 13.02 -18.68
CA LEU A 481 -10.81 12.61 -17.28
C LEU A 481 -12.06 11.84 -16.79
N ALA A 482 -13.26 12.30 -17.15
CA ALA A 482 -14.50 11.62 -16.80
C ALA A 482 -14.58 10.23 -17.46
N GLY A 483 -14.25 10.11 -18.74
CA GLY A 483 -14.19 8.84 -19.45
C GLY A 483 -13.18 7.87 -18.84
N SER A 484 -11.97 8.33 -18.51
CA SER A 484 -10.97 7.52 -17.83
C SER A 484 -11.43 7.09 -16.44
N THR A 485 -12.12 7.97 -15.70
CA THR A 485 -12.69 7.63 -14.39
C THR A 485 -13.74 6.54 -14.50
N LEU A 486 -14.68 6.67 -15.44
CA LEU A 486 -15.71 5.66 -15.67
C LEU A 486 -15.12 4.31 -16.10
N PHE A 487 -14.12 4.34 -16.97
CA PHE A 487 -13.44 3.13 -17.42
C PHE A 487 -12.66 2.45 -16.26
N GLU A 488 -11.97 3.23 -15.43
CA GLU A 488 -11.30 2.70 -14.23
C GLU A 488 -12.30 2.08 -13.24
N LEU A 489 -13.44 2.77 -12.98
CA LEU A 489 -14.49 2.24 -12.12
C LEU A 489 -15.03 0.92 -12.65
N PHE A 490 -15.31 0.83 -13.95
CA PHE A 490 -15.75 -0.39 -14.61
C PHE A 490 -14.73 -1.54 -14.45
N MET A 491 -13.45 -1.28 -14.73
CA MET A 491 -12.39 -2.28 -14.53
C MET A 491 -12.23 -2.68 -13.06
N SER A 492 -12.35 -1.74 -12.13
CA SER A 492 -12.32 -2.02 -10.69
C SER A 492 -13.45 -2.96 -10.26
N VAL A 493 -14.67 -2.76 -10.78
CA VAL A 493 -15.82 -3.64 -10.50
C VAL A 493 -15.57 -5.05 -11.05
N LEU A 494 -14.98 -5.16 -12.24
CA LEU A 494 -14.64 -6.47 -12.82
C LEU A 494 -13.53 -7.21 -12.07
N TYR A 495 -12.51 -6.51 -11.56
CA TYR A 495 -11.41 -7.17 -10.84
C TYR A 495 -11.75 -7.47 -9.37
N ALA A 496 -12.70 -6.75 -8.76
CA ALA A 496 -13.00 -6.87 -7.33
C ALA A 496 -13.40 -8.29 -6.89
N PRO A 497 -14.29 -9.04 -7.57
CA PRO A 497 -14.63 -10.41 -7.18
C PRO A 497 -13.45 -11.38 -7.29
N ILE A 498 -12.58 -11.22 -8.28
CA ILE A 498 -11.36 -12.03 -8.45
C ILE A 498 -10.43 -11.79 -7.26
N MET A 499 -10.19 -10.51 -6.92
CA MET A 499 -9.38 -10.14 -5.77
C MET A 499 -9.98 -10.65 -4.45
N MET A 500 -11.30 -10.59 -4.29
CA MET A 500 -12.00 -11.11 -3.12
C MET A 500 -11.72 -12.60 -2.88
N VAL A 501 -11.79 -13.43 -3.92
CA VAL A 501 -11.48 -14.88 -3.82
C VAL A 501 -10.00 -15.10 -3.51
N GLN A 502 -9.09 -14.42 -4.20
CA GLN A 502 -7.64 -14.57 -4.01
C GLN A 502 -7.18 -14.07 -2.62
N HIS A 503 -7.70 -12.96 -2.14
CA HIS A 503 -7.42 -12.50 -0.77
C HIS A 503 -8.01 -13.43 0.28
N THR A 504 -9.17 -14.07 0.01
CA THR A 504 -9.71 -15.11 0.88
C THR A 504 -8.76 -16.31 0.98
N ILE A 505 -8.25 -16.79 -0.16
CA ILE A 505 -7.27 -17.88 -0.19
C ILE A 505 -5.99 -17.47 0.56
N ALA A 506 -5.49 -16.24 0.34
CA ALA A 506 -4.30 -15.72 1.02
C ALA A 506 -4.50 -15.63 2.54
N THR A 507 -5.66 -15.14 2.98
CA THR A 507 -6.02 -15.02 4.39
C THR A 507 -6.08 -16.38 5.07
N LEU A 508 -6.74 -17.38 4.44
CA LEU A 508 -6.80 -18.74 4.97
C LEU A 508 -5.41 -19.38 5.06
N ARG A 509 -4.56 -19.19 4.05
CA ARG A 509 -3.17 -19.68 4.09
C ARG A 509 -2.37 -19.01 5.21
N ALA A 510 -2.52 -17.71 5.41
CA ALA A 510 -1.85 -16.97 6.47
C ALA A 510 -2.31 -17.41 7.88
N LEU A 511 -3.60 -17.65 8.08
CA LEU A 511 -4.15 -18.16 9.34
C LEU A 511 -3.68 -19.60 9.65
N LEU A 512 -3.40 -20.41 8.62
CA LEU A 512 -2.86 -21.76 8.75
C LEU A 512 -1.32 -21.77 8.83
N ASP A 513 -0.67 -20.60 8.88
CA ASP A 513 0.79 -20.42 8.91
C ASP A 513 1.52 -21.08 7.71
N ARG A 514 0.84 -21.14 6.56
CA ARG A 514 1.39 -21.65 5.29
C ARG A 514 1.91 -20.48 4.46
N SER A 515 3.16 -20.05 4.73
CA SER A 515 3.82 -19.02 3.91
C SER A 515 4.40 -19.61 2.62
N GLY A 516 4.23 -18.92 1.50
CA GLY A 516 5.02 -19.18 0.29
C GLY A 516 6.46 -18.66 0.42
N SER A 517 7.38 -19.22 -0.39
CA SER A 517 8.75 -18.69 -0.49
C SER A 517 8.74 -17.26 -1.05
N TRP A 518 9.62 -16.40 -0.52
CA TRP A 518 9.81 -15.06 -1.07
C TRP A 518 10.58 -15.16 -2.40
N THR A 519 10.00 -14.62 -3.46
CA THR A 519 10.67 -14.43 -4.76
C THR A 519 10.64 -12.94 -5.11
N PRO A 520 11.67 -12.39 -5.79
CA PRO A 520 11.65 -11.03 -6.28
C PRO A 520 10.40 -10.76 -7.12
N GLN A 521 9.90 -9.52 -7.09
CA GLN A 521 8.74 -9.13 -7.86
C GLN A 521 9.09 -9.16 -9.35
N ASN A 522 8.28 -9.86 -10.16
CA ASN A 522 8.40 -9.78 -11.60
C ASN A 522 7.93 -8.39 -12.08
N ARG A 523 8.87 -7.56 -12.53
CA ARG A 523 8.62 -6.23 -13.09
C ARG A 523 8.64 -6.23 -14.62
N GLY A 524 8.91 -7.39 -15.21
CA GLY A 524 8.86 -7.57 -16.66
C GLY A 524 7.42 -7.49 -17.18
N THR A 525 7.28 -7.05 -18.43
CA THR A 525 5.98 -7.03 -19.15
C THR A 525 5.62 -8.41 -19.72
N GLY A 526 6.08 -9.50 -19.09
CA GLY A 526 5.78 -10.86 -19.50
C GLY A 526 4.31 -11.19 -19.26
N SER A 527 3.60 -11.64 -20.30
CA SER A 527 2.26 -12.19 -20.16
C SER A 527 2.34 -13.66 -19.73
N TYR A 528 1.44 -14.06 -18.86
CA TYR A 528 1.26 -15.48 -18.52
C TYR A 528 0.55 -16.20 -19.66
N SER A 529 0.90 -17.46 -19.94
CA SER A 529 0.17 -18.27 -20.91
C SER A 529 -1.25 -18.55 -20.44
N TRP A 530 -2.18 -18.82 -21.37
CA TRP A 530 -3.57 -19.19 -21.04
C TRP A 530 -3.66 -20.38 -20.08
N ARG A 531 -2.76 -21.36 -20.21
CA ARG A 531 -2.69 -22.50 -19.30
C ARG A 531 -2.25 -22.11 -17.89
N GLN A 532 -1.27 -21.21 -17.78
CA GLN A 532 -0.83 -20.69 -16.47
C GLN A 532 -1.93 -19.88 -15.80
N ALA A 533 -2.60 -18.98 -16.54
CA ALA A 533 -3.71 -18.20 -16.05
C ALA A 533 -4.90 -19.09 -15.60
N LEU A 534 -5.26 -20.13 -16.37
CA LEU A 534 -6.30 -21.09 -15.98
C LEU A 534 -5.92 -21.86 -14.71
N ARG A 535 -4.66 -22.27 -14.59
CA ARG A 535 -4.14 -22.95 -13.39
C ARG A 535 -4.15 -22.05 -12.15
N PHE A 536 -3.94 -20.76 -12.35
CA PHE A 536 -3.94 -19.77 -11.28
C PHE A 536 -5.36 -19.43 -10.81
N HIS A 537 -6.27 -19.20 -11.76
CA HIS A 537 -7.65 -18.75 -11.54
C HIS A 537 -8.70 -19.87 -11.56
N TRP A 538 -8.31 -21.15 -11.34
CA TRP A 538 -9.26 -22.27 -11.39
C TRP A 538 -10.35 -22.16 -10.32
N VAL A 539 -10.02 -21.64 -9.12
CA VAL A 539 -10.98 -21.50 -8.00
C VAL A 539 -12.06 -20.48 -8.36
N GLU A 540 -11.65 -19.31 -8.86
CA GLU A 540 -12.58 -18.24 -9.28
C GLU A 540 -13.48 -18.72 -10.41
N THR A 541 -12.88 -19.32 -11.43
CA THR A 541 -13.64 -19.80 -12.59
C THR A 541 -14.64 -20.87 -12.19
N THR A 542 -14.25 -21.82 -11.33
CA THR A 542 -15.16 -22.86 -10.82
C THR A 542 -16.29 -22.27 -9.98
N LEU A 543 -15.96 -21.37 -9.02
CA LEU A 543 -16.94 -20.70 -8.19
C LEU A 543 -17.92 -19.88 -9.03
N GLY A 544 -17.41 -19.10 -9.98
CA GLY A 544 -18.22 -18.31 -10.90
C GLY A 544 -19.17 -19.19 -11.75
N THR A 545 -18.69 -20.32 -12.25
CA THR A 545 -19.50 -21.26 -13.02
C THR A 545 -20.62 -21.88 -12.18
N LEU A 546 -20.33 -22.25 -10.92
CA LEU A 546 -21.34 -22.76 -9.97
C LEU A 546 -22.41 -21.70 -9.67
N LEU A 547 -21.99 -20.45 -9.39
CA LEU A 547 -22.93 -19.35 -9.15
C LEU A 547 -23.80 -19.05 -10.38
N LEU A 548 -23.21 -19.03 -11.58
CA LEU A 548 -23.94 -18.81 -12.83
C LEU A 548 -24.92 -19.96 -13.11
N GLY A 549 -24.52 -21.20 -12.88
CA GLY A 549 -25.40 -22.36 -12.95
C GLY A 549 -26.57 -22.22 -11.97
N GLY A 550 -26.31 -21.88 -10.70
CA GLY A 550 -27.37 -21.65 -9.72
C GLY A 550 -28.34 -20.53 -10.12
N ILE A 551 -27.87 -19.45 -10.77
CA ILE A 551 -28.73 -18.39 -11.29
C ILE A 551 -29.63 -18.93 -12.44
N LEU A 552 -29.06 -19.72 -13.34
CA LEU A 552 -29.79 -20.29 -14.48
C LEU A 552 -30.87 -21.30 -14.05
N PHE A 553 -30.65 -22.03 -12.96
CA PHE A 553 -31.63 -22.96 -12.38
C PHE A 553 -32.54 -22.31 -11.33
N ALA A 554 -32.47 -20.98 -11.18
CA ALA A 554 -33.24 -20.18 -10.22
C ALA A 554 -33.04 -20.54 -8.73
N ASP A 555 -31.94 -21.23 -8.39
CA ASP A 555 -31.56 -21.54 -7.00
C ASP A 555 -30.77 -20.42 -6.33
N VAL A 556 -30.26 -19.47 -7.13
CA VAL A 556 -29.38 -18.38 -6.73
C VAL A 556 -29.93 -17.04 -7.24
N SER A 557 -29.85 -16.00 -6.42
CA SER A 557 -30.33 -14.65 -6.75
C SER A 557 -29.63 -14.04 -7.97
N ALA A 558 -30.41 -13.53 -8.92
CA ALA A 558 -29.89 -12.83 -10.10
C ALA A 558 -29.09 -11.53 -9.76
N LEU A 559 -29.24 -10.99 -8.55
CA LEU A 559 -28.49 -9.79 -8.11
C LEU A 559 -26.97 -10.01 -8.03
N ILE A 560 -26.52 -11.25 -7.92
CA ILE A 560 -25.09 -11.58 -7.93
C ILE A 560 -24.51 -11.88 -9.32
N LEU A 561 -25.33 -11.77 -10.39
CA LEU A 561 -24.90 -12.01 -11.78
C LEU A 561 -23.61 -11.26 -12.16
N PRO A 562 -23.39 -9.97 -11.81
CA PRO A 562 -22.13 -9.28 -12.12
C PRO A 562 -20.92 -9.93 -11.47
N ILE A 563 -21.07 -10.46 -10.26
CA ILE A 563 -20.01 -11.18 -9.52
C ILE A 563 -19.71 -12.52 -10.20
N ALA A 564 -20.76 -13.30 -10.51
CA ALA A 564 -20.62 -14.59 -11.18
C ALA A 564 -19.93 -14.46 -12.55
N LEU A 565 -20.33 -13.45 -13.36
CA LEU A 565 -19.73 -13.18 -14.66
C LEU A 565 -18.24 -12.77 -14.54
N SER A 566 -17.90 -11.92 -13.56
CA SER A 566 -16.51 -11.55 -13.32
C SER A 566 -15.64 -12.77 -12.95
N LEU A 567 -16.15 -13.64 -12.09
CA LEU A 567 -15.43 -14.85 -11.66
C LEU A 567 -15.26 -15.86 -12.80
N VAL A 568 -16.28 -16.09 -13.62
CA VAL A 568 -16.17 -16.93 -14.84
C VAL A 568 -15.15 -16.35 -15.80
N ALA A 569 -15.13 -15.01 -15.93
CA ALA A 569 -14.21 -14.29 -16.82
C ALA A 569 -12.81 -14.06 -16.19
N ALA A 570 -12.46 -14.68 -15.05
CA ALA A 570 -11.19 -14.42 -14.37
C ALA A 570 -9.96 -14.66 -15.27
N VAL A 571 -9.98 -15.73 -16.07
CA VAL A 571 -8.87 -16.05 -16.99
C VAL A 571 -8.75 -15.02 -18.12
N PRO A 572 -9.78 -14.69 -18.92
CA PRO A 572 -9.67 -13.66 -19.94
C PRO A 572 -9.39 -12.25 -19.35
N LEU A 573 -9.94 -11.91 -18.18
CA LEU A 573 -9.63 -10.65 -17.49
C LEU A 573 -8.17 -10.59 -17.04
N SER A 574 -7.60 -11.70 -16.61
CA SER A 574 -6.17 -11.81 -16.28
C SER A 574 -5.29 -11.62 -17.54
N GLN A 575 -5.67 -12.17 -18.69
CA GLN A 575 -4.96 -11.93 -19.96
C GLN A 575 -5.11 -10.46 -20.40
N LEU A 576 -6.31 -9.90 -20.30
CA LEU A 576 -6.57 -8.50 -20.59
C LEU A 576 -5.72 -7.57 -19.71
N SER A 577 -5.48 -7.95 -18.46
CA SER A 577 -4.66 -7.19 -17.50
C SER A 577 -3.25 -6.92 -18.00
N ALA A 578 -2.69 -7.83 -18.79
CA ALA A 578 -1.32 -7.77 -19.34
C ALA A 578 -1.22 -7.02 -20.68
N VAL A 579 -2.34 -6.61 -21.27
CA VAL A 579 -2.35 -5.87 -22.55
C VAL A 579 -1.67 -4.52 -22.38
N ARG A 580 -0.70 -4.23 -23.25
CA ARG A 580 0.02 -2.95 -23.26
C ARG A 580 -0.86 -1.84 -23.80
N ILE A 581 -0.87 -0.73 -23.11
CA ILE A 581 -1.54 0.49 -23.54
C ILE A 581 -0.56 1.35 -24.31
N SER A 582 -0.92 1.71 -25.55
CA SER A 582 -0.10 2.54 -26.44
C SER A 582 -0.73 3.91 -26.67
N ASP A 583 0.01 4.79 -27.34
CA ASP A 583 -0.48 6.13 -27.74
C ASP A 583 -1.60 6.07 -28.78
N ALA A 584 -1.73 4.94 -29.50
CA ALA A 584 -2.84 4.69 -30.41
C ALA A 584 -4.17 4.37 -29.71
N THR A 585 -4.14 4.06 -28.39
CA THR A 585 -5.33 3.81 -27.60
C THR A 585 -6.15 5.11 -27.45
N MET A 586 -7.49 5.01 -27.47
CA MET A 586 -8.36 6.16 -27.24
C MET A 586 -8.01 6.89 -25.94
N PRO A 587 -7.96 8.23 -25.90
CA PRO A 587 -7.51 9.00 -24.73
C PRO A 587 -8.21 8.63 -23.41
N ALA A 588 -9.53 8.39 -23.46
CA ALA A 588 -10.28 7.99 -22.28
C ALA A 588 -9.91 6.60 -21.72
N LEU A 589 -9.39 5.69 -22.56
CA LEU A 589 -8.99 4.33 -22.19
C LEU A 589 -7.51 4.22 -21.84
N ARG A 590 -6.70 5.25 -22.10
CA ARG A 590 -5.26 5.27 -21.77
C ARG A 590 -4.99 5.37 -20.27
N LEU A 591 -5.97 5.85 -19.50
CA LEU A 591 -5.82 6.06 -18.06
C LEU A 591 -4.60 6.93 -17.73
N ASP A 592 -4.43 8.01 -18.51
CA ASP A 592 -3.33 8.93 -18.32
C ASP A 592 -3.40 9.63 -16.95
N THR A 593 -2.23 9.91 -16.37
CA THR A 593 -2.09 10.68 -15.14
C THR A 593 -1.34 11.99 -15.44
N PRO A 594 -1.32 12.98 -14.54
CA PRO A 594 -0.51 14.19 -14.75
C PRO A 594 0.96 13.89 -15.05
N HIS A 595 1.50 12.79 -14.49
CA HIS A 595 2.90 12.40 -14.70
C HIS A 595 3.13 11.70 -16.04
N THR A 596 2.12 11.07 -16.64
CA THR A 596 2.23 10.55 -18.01
C THR A 596 2.03 11.65 -19.05
N LEU A 597 1.14 12.61 -18.79
CA LEU A 597 0.87 13.74 -19.69
C LEU A 597 1.99 14.78 -19.68
N ARG A 598 2.60 15.02 -18.51
CA ARG A 598 3.76 15.91 -18.32
C ARG A 598 4.77 15.21 -17.46
N GLU A 599 5.67 14.48 -18.11
CA GLU A 599 6.66 13.67 -17.43
C GLU A 599 7.62 14.56 -16.61
N PRO A 600 7.71 14.38 -15.27
CA PRO A 600 8.68 15.06 -14.43
C PRO A 600 10.11 14.75 -14.84
N TRP A 601 11.02 15.72 -14.64
CA TRP A 601 12.44 15.57 -15.00
C TRP A 601 13.06 14.31 -14.38
N ILE A 602 12.77 14.00 -13.12
CA ILE A 602 13.37 12.85 -12.42
C ILE A 602 12.98 11.51 -13.08
N ILE A 603 11.73 11.37 -13.58
CA ILE A 603 11.26 10.15 -14.26
C ILE A 603 11.98 10.01 -15.60
N ARG A 604 12.11 11.11 -16.34
CA ARG A 604 12.85 11.14 -17.61
C ARG A 604 14.32 10.83 -17.39
N SER A 605 14.94 11.45 -16.38
CA SER A 605 16.33 11.18 -16.00
C SER A 605 16.53 9.71 -15.64
N ALA A 606 15.69 9.15 -14.77
CA ALA A 606 15.77 7.74 -14.40
C ALA A 606 15.63 6.79 -15.60
N ARG A 607 14.75 7.10 -16.55
CA ARG A 607 14.60 6.32 -17.78
C ARG A 607 15.90 6.32 -18.61
N ASN A 608 16.52 7.49 -18.77
CA ASN A 608 17.78 7.64 -19.52
C ASN A 608 18.93 6.92 -18.79
N GLU A 609 19.05 7.09 -17.49
CA GLU A 609 20.08 6.43 -16.68
C GLU A 609 19.92 4.91 -16.69
N ARG A 610 18.68 4.40 -16.61
CA ARG A 610 18.40 2.97 -16.76
C ARG A 610 18.80 2.43 -18.13
N ALA A 611 18.53 3.19 -19.19
CA ALA A 611 18.92 2.79 -20.55
C ALA A 611 20.44 2.77 -20.71
N TRP A 612 21.14 3.78 -20.20
CA TRP A 612 22.59 3.85 -20.19
C TRP A 612 23.21 2.70 -19.37
N MET A 613 22.73 2.48 -18.14
CA MET A 613 23.21 1.40 -17.27
C MET A 613 22.97 0.03 -17.90
N LYS A 614 21.83 -0.14 -18.58
CA LYS A 614 21.52 -1.38 -19.28
C LYS A 614 22.48 -1.64 -20.44
N SER A 615 22.82 -0.64 -21.26
CA SER A 615 23.81 -0.79 -22.35
C SER A 615 25.17 -1.16 -21.79
N LEU A 616 25.63 -0.49 -20.73
CA LEU A 616 26.91 -0.77 -20.07
C LEU A 616 27.01 -2.20 -19.52
N LEU A 617 25.92 -2.74 -18.98
CA LEU A 617 25.92 -4.09 -18.40
C LEU A 617 25.74 -5.20 -19.45
N THR A 618 25.19 -4.89 -20.63
CA THR A 618 25.05 -5.83 -21.74
C THR A 618 26.30 -5.93 -22.60
N GLU A 619 27.17 -4.93 -22.59
CA GLU A 619 28.47 -5.01 -23.25
C GLU A 619 29.37 -6.00 -22.52
N PRO A 620 30.07 -6.92 -23.23
CA PRO A 620 31.06 -7.78 -22.60
C PRO A 620 32.14 -6.90 -21.95
N PRO A 621 32.72 -7.30 -20.81
CA PRO A 621 33.80 -6.55 -20.20
C PRO A 621 34.91 -6.37 -21.26
N ALA A 622 35.33 -5.11 -21.49
CA ALA A 622 36.44 -4.83 -22.37
C ALA A 622 37.60 -5.74 -21.92
N GLN A 623 38.02 -6.65 -22.81
CA GLN A 623 39.21 -7.47 -22.58
C GLN A 623 40.34 -6.49 -22.30
N ALA A 624 40.85 -6.50 -21.05
CA ALA A 624 42.09 -5.83 -20.77
C ALA A 624 43.14 -6.42 -21.73
N THR A 625 43.47 -5.66 -22.77
CA THR A 625 44.57 -5.98 -23.63
C THR A 625 45.79 -5.90 -22.72
N ILE A 626 46.23 -7.05 -22.21
CA ILE A 626 47.54 -7.18 -21.60
C ILE A 626 48.49 -6.97 -22.75
N ALA A 627 48.98 -5.73 -22.89
CA ALA A 627 50.13 -5.46 -23.71
C ALA A 627 51.27 -6.27 -23.08
N ALA A 628 51.59 -7.38 -23.71
CA ALA A 628 52.85 -8.09 -23.48
C ALA A 628 53.94 -7.22 -24.12
N GLU A 629 54.69 -6.52 -23.31
CA GLU A 629 56.07 -6.10 -23.61
C GLU A 629 57.01 -6.69 -22.57
#